data_f26c55775191cb023b1ec9f796531a17
#
_entry.id   f26c55775191cb023b1ec9f796531a17
#
_cell.length_a   1.000
_cell.length_b   1.000
_cell.length_c   1.000
_cell.angle_alpha   90.00
_cell.angle_beta   90.00
_cell.angle_gamma   90.00
#
_symmetry.space_group_name_H-M   'P 1'
#
loop_
_entity.id
_entity.type
_entity.pdbx_description
1 polymer ?
#
loop_
_entity_poly.entity_id
_entity_poly.type
_entity_poly.pdbx_seq_one_letter_code
_entity_poly.pdbx_strand_id
1 'polypeptide(L)'
;MKKVGIMSMQRIANYGSFLQAYALKQLIEELGCKVEFVDYHVGTPVIAENADSKNKFVRKMEKGLETFRYQAPLAHKLAFIRYKQSFAKKYMPLLGITDEMNYNPTLDCLVIGSDEVFNCIQKNSNVGYSLELFGRNNRAKRLLTYAASFGNTTLEKLKKYKKADEVGELLKKFDAVSVRDANSGAIVEQLTGKTPVYNLDPVLTYDYMNCCDKIPQLRAEERYLILYAYAGRISNEEADWISAYAKKKNLKVYAIGGIQKCADRFVDCSPFEVLAYFRNADEVITDTFHGSIFSVITHRPFTTLIRKSVG
;
A
#
# COMPACT_ATOMS: atom_id res chain seq x y z
N MET A 1 -13.81 -20.48 -17.95
CA MET A 1 -12.86 -19.48 -17.47
C MET A 1 -12.56 -19.78 -16.02
N LYS A 2 -11.29 -19.83 -15.60
CA LYS A 2 -10.91 -20.05 -14.19
C LYS A 2 -11.24 -18.84 -13.34
N LYS A 3 -11.72 -19.06 -12.12
CA LYS A 3 -12.06 -18.02 -11.16
C LYS A 3 -10.93 -17.86 -10.14
N VAL A 4 -10.32 -16.67 -10.12
CA VAL A 4 -9.18 -16.36 -9.26
C VAL A 4 -9.58 -15.26 -8.28
N GLY A 5 -9.33 -15.51 -6.99
CA GLY A 5 -9.47 -14.50 -5.94
C GLY A 5 -8.14 -13.81 -5.67
N ILE A 6 -8.17 -12.51 -5.44
CA ILE A 6 -7.04 -11.74 -4.90
C ILE A 6 -7.39 -11.32 -3.47
N MET A 7 -6.55 -11.69 -2.51
CA MET A 7 -6.63 -11.23 -1.13
C MET A 7 -5.37 -10.39 -0.82
N SER A 8 -5.55 -9.09 -0.62
CA SER A 8 -4.46 -8.14 -0.41
C SER A 8 -4.90 -7.03 0.56
N MET A 9 -4.21 -5.91 0.53
CA MET A 9 -4.55 -4.69 1.27
C MET A 9 -5.50 -3.77 0.47
N GLN A 10 -6.36 -4.34 -0.36
CA GLN A 10 -7.20 -3.64 -1.33
C GLN A 10 -8.17 -2.61 -0.74
N ARG A 11 -8.57 -2.75 0.54
CA ARG A 11 -9.50 -1.81 1.20
C ARG A 11 -8.81 -0.64 1.92
N ILE A 12 -7.49 -0.51 1.79
CA ILE A 12 -6.76 0.61 2.38
C ILE A 12 -6.84 1.82 1.45
N ALA A 13 -7.21 2.98 2.00
CA ALA A 13 -7.22 4.25 1.28
C ALA A 13 -5.78 4.76 1.04
N ASN A 14 -5.08 4.13 0.08
CA ASN A 14 -3.70 4.41 -0.29
C ASN A 14 -3.51 4.16 -1.79
N TYR A 15 -2.84 5.05 -2.48
CA TYR A 15 -2.59 4.94 -3.92
C TYR A 15 -1.74 3.72 -4.28
N GLY A 16 -0.71 3.41 -3.48
CA GLY A 16 0.14 2.25 -3.71
C GLY A 16 -0.64 0.94 -3.59
N SER A 17 -1.40 0.78 -2.50
CA SER A 17 -2.23 -0.41 -2.29
C SER A 17 -3.32 -0.56 -3.37
N PHE A 18 -3.86 0.55 -3.87
CA PHE A 18 -4.82 0.51 -4.98
C PHE A 18 -4.15 0.07 -6.29
N LEU A 19 -3.04 0.74 -6.66
CA LEU A 19 -2.39 0.49 -7.95
C LEU A 19 -1.77 -0.91 -8.02
N GLN A 20 -1.17 -1.42 -6.93
CA GLN A 20 -0.66 -2.80 -6.92
C GLN A 20 -1.80 -3.82 -7.08
N ALA A 21 -2.95 -3.59 -6.44
CA ALA A 21 -4.12 -4.46 -6.56
C ALA A 21 -4.70 -4.41 -7.99
N TYR A 22 -4.79 -3.23 -8.58
CA TYR A 22 -5.20 -3.06 -9.97
C TYR A 22 -4.26 -3.79 -10.95
N ALA A 23 -2.95 -3.57 -10.82
CA ALA A 23 -1.95 -4.21 -11.66
C ALA A 23 -2.04 -5.74 -11.58
N LEU A 24 -2.08 -6.30 -10.37
CA LEU A 24 -2.19 -7.76 -10.18
C LEU A 24 -3.48 -8.31 -10.81
N LYS A 25 -4.59 -7.57 -10.66
CA LYS A 25 -5.85 -7.94 -11.30
C LYS A 25 -5.71 -7.99 -12.82
N GLN A 26 -5.13 -6.96 -13.44
CA GLN A 26 -4.93 -6.91 -14.90
C GLN A 26 -4.03 -8.06 -15.38
N LEU A 27 -2.89 -8.29 -14.73
CA LEU A 27 -1.99 -9.39 -15.07
C LEU A 27 -2.67 -10.76 -15.04
N ILE A 28 -3.56 -11.00 -14.07
CA ILE A 28 -4.30 -12.28 -13.98
C ILE A 28 -5.42 -12.34 -15.04
N GLU A 29 -6.09 -11.21 -15.32
CA GLU A 29 -7.13 -11.14 -16.37
C GLU A 29 -6.54 -11.36 -17.76
N GLU A 30 -5.33 -10.87 -18.05
CA GLU A 30 -4.58 -11.13 -19.29
C GLU A 30 -4.29 -12.63 -19.52
N LEU A 31 -4.22 -13.43 -18.44
CA LEU A 31 -4.11 -14.88 -18.51
C LEU A 31 -5.46 -15.58 -18.82
N GLY A 32 -6.52 -14.84 -19.13
CA GLY A 32 -7.83 -15.36 -19.44
C GLY A 32 -8.62 -15.83 -18.21
N CYS A 33 -8.31 -15.35 -17.01
CA CYS A 33 -9.01 -15.66 -15.78
C CYS A 33 -10.09 -14.61 -15.45
N LYS A 34 -11.12 -15.01 -14.70
CA LYS A 34 -12.06 -14.07 -14.06
C LYS A 34 -11.54 -13.76 -12.66
N VAL A 35 -11.33 -12.47 -12.35
CA VAL A 35 -10.78 -12.03 -11.07
C VAL A 35 -11.83 -11.39 -10.19
N GLU A 36 -11.79 -11.71 -8.90
CA GLU A 36 -12.53 -11.01 -7.85
C GLU A 36 -11.63 -10.78 -6.63
N PHE A 37 -11.90 -9.71 -5.87
CA PHE A 37 -11.22 -9.48 -4.59
C PHE A 37 -11.91 -10.27 -3.48
N VAL A 38 -11.08 -10.84 -2.60
CA VAL A 38 -11.52 -11.61 -1.43
C VAL A 38 -11.16 -10.83 -0.17
N ASP A 39 -12.13 -10.68 0.70
CA ASP A 39 -11.94 -10.01 1.98
C ASP A 39 -11.50 -10.99 3.07
N TYR A 40 -10.82 -10.46 4.08
CA TYR A 40 -10.44 -11.17 5.30
C TYR A 40 -10.99 -10.48 6.54
N HIS A 41 -11.17 -11.24 7.62
CA HIS A 41 -11.59 -10.68 8.89
C HIS A 41 -10.40 -9.99 9.58
N VAL A 42 -10.54 -8.70 9.77
CA VAL A 42 -9.51 -7.88 10.44
C VAL A 42 -9.49 -8.21 11.93
N GLY A 43 -8.41 -8.84 12.38
CA GLY A 43 -8.19 -9.14 13.79
C GLY A 43 -7.47 -8.01 14.54
N THR A 44 -7.29 -8.21 15.85
CA THR A 44 -6.53 -7.25 16.68
C THR A 44 -5.05 -7.28 16.27
N PRO A 45 -4.39 -6.11 16.11
CA PRO A 45 -2.95 -6.07 15.88
C PRO A 45 -2.17 -6.81 16.98
N VAL A 46 -1.13 -7.55 16.59
CA VAL A 46 -0.26 -8.28 17.54
C VAL A 46 0.41 -7.32 18.52
N ILE A 47 0.80 -6.13 18.04
CA ILE A 47 1.32 -5.04 18.87
C ILE A 47 0.15 -4.08 19.15
N ALA A 48 -0.74 -4.46 20.03
CA ALA A 48 -1.72 -3.55 20.57
C ALA A 48 -1.11 -2.85 21.78
N GLU A 49 -0.75 -1.57 21.65
CA GLU A 49 -0.58 -0.72 22.81
C GLU A 49 -1.96 -0.57 23.44
N ASN A 50 -2.20 -1.24 24.57
CA ASN A 50 -3.42 -1.19 25.38
C ASN A 50 -4.65 -0.82 24.54
N ALA A 51 -5.28 -1.81 23.91
CA ALA A 51 -6.49 -1.59 23.15
C ALA A 51 -7.61 -1.22 24.13
N ASP A 52 -7.61 0.05 24.53
CA ASP A 52 -8.78 0.66 25.15
C ASP A 52 -9.97 0.37 24.25
N SER A 53 -11.03 -0.12 24.81
CA SER A 53 -12.34 -0.42 24.21
C SER A 53 -13.04 0.84 23.68
N LYS A 54 -12.28 1.75 23.06
CA LYS A 54 -12.79 3.00 22.52
C LYS A 54 -13.76 2.73 21.36
N ASN A 55 -14.94 3.29 21.50
CA ASN A 55 -15.99 3.24 20.51
C ASN A 55 -15.47 3.71 19.13
N LYS A 56 -15.89 3.03 18.03
CA LYS A 56 -15.52 3.38 16.64
C LYS A 56 -15.70 4.87 16.32
N PHE A 57 -16.71 5.51 16.91
CA PHE A 57 -17.00 6.93 16.74
C PHE A 57 -15.91 7.82 17.36
N VAL A 58 -15.45 7.50 18.56
CA VAL A 58 -14.36 8.22 19.25
C VAL A 58 -13.06 8.10 18.46
N ARG A 59 -12.73 6.91 17.96
CA ARG A 59 -11.56 6.71 17.07
C ARG A 59 -11.64 7.53 15.78
N LYS A 60 -12.84 7.68 15.19
CA LYS A 60 -13.02 8.50 13.98
C LYS A 60 -12.84 9.99 14.27
N MET A 61 -13.31 10.46 15.43
CA MET A 61 -13.07 11.83 15.89
C MET A 61 -11.59 12.08 16.20
N GLU A 62 -10.92 11.15 16.90
CA GLU A 62 -9.49 11.25 17.21
C GLU A 62 -8.63 11.33 15.92
N LYS A 63 -8.92 10.51 14.91
CA LYS A 63 -8.24 10.57 13.58
C LYS A 63 -8.50 11.89 12.85
N GLY A 64 -9.70 12.48 13.00
CA GLY A 64 -9.99 13.81 12.46
C GLY A 64 -9.17 14.88 13.16
N LEU A 65 -9.13 14.86 14.50
CA LEU A 65 -8.35 15.78 15.32
C LEU A 65 -6.84 15.62 15.09
N GLU A 66 -6.36 14.41 14.84
CA GLU A 66 -4.95 14.15 14.49
C GLU A 66 -4.52 14.94 13.24
N THR A 67 -5.37 15.03 12.23
CA THR A 67 -5.07 15.80 11.00
C THR A 67 -4.80 17.29 11.33
N PHE A 68 -5.48 17.85 12.31
CA PHE A 68 -5.26 19.25 12.73
C PHE A 68 -3.96 19.46 13.48
N ARG A 69 -3.37 18.40 14.04
CA ARG A 69 -2.05 18.47 14.71
C ARG A 69 -0.90 18.55 13.73
N TYR A 70 -1.06 18.06 12.48
CA TYR A 70 -0.01 18.17 11.48
C TYR A 70 0.26 19.62 11.10
N GLN A 71 1.53 19.94 10.89
CA GLN A 71 1.94 21.27 10.39
C GLN A 71 1.68 21.33 8.89
N ALA A 72 0.57 21.90 8.50
CA ALA A 72 0.20 22.14 7.10
C ALA A 72 -0.84 23.27 7.03
N PRO A 73 -0.99 23.97 5.89
CA PRO A 73 -2.03 24.95 5.67
C PRO A 73 -3.43 24.39 5.93
N LEU A 74 -4.34 25.19 6.48
CA LEU A 74 -5.70 24.75 6.82
C LEU A 74 -6.45 24.21 5.59
N ALA A 75 -6.30 24.86 4.44
CA ALA A 75 -6.91 24.41 3.19
C ALA A 75 -6.45 22.98 2.81
N HIS A 76 -5.15 22.68 2.99
CA HIS A 76 -4.61 21.34 2.74
C HIS A 76 -5.17 20.30 3.72
N LYS A 77 -5.35 20.66 5.01
CA LYS A 77 -5.96 19.78 6.01
C LYS A 77 -7.40 19.41 5.64
N LEU A 78 -8.19 20.39 5.24
CA LEU A 78 -9.58 20.16 4.81
C LEU A 78 -9.65 19.31 3.54
N ALA A 79 -8.80 19.56 2.56
CA ALA A 79 -8.71 18.76 1.35
C ALA A 79 -8.27 17.31 1.66
N PHE A 80 -7.30 17.12 2.56
CA PHE A 80 -6.86 15.79 2.99
C PHE A 80 -7.95 15.00 3.72
N ILE A 81 -8.73 15.65 4.60
CA ILE A 81 -9.86 14.99 5.27
C ILE A 81 -10.89 14.54 4.22
N ARG A 82 -11.22 15.40 3.25
CA ARG A 82 -12.14 15.06 2.16
C ARG A 82 -11.63 13.89 1.32
N TYR A 83 -10.35 13.93 0.94
CA TYR A 83 -9.66 12.85 0.24
C TYR A 83 -9.82 11.52 1.00
N LYS A 84 -9.47 11.47 2.29
CA LYS A 84 -9.55 10.25 3.10
C LYS A 84 -10.97 9.73 3.23
N GLN A 85 -11.96 10.59 3.38
CA GLN A 85 -13.36 10.20 3.53
C GLN A 85 -13.98 9.70 2.22
N SER A 86 -13.55 10.24 1.08
CA SER A 86 -14.14 9.93 -0.22
C SER A 86 -13.43 8.81 -0.98
N PHE A 87 -12.18 8.45 -0.60
CA PHE A 87 -11.32 7.54 -1.35
C PHE A 87 -12.01 6.20 -1.66
N ALA A 88 -12.50 5.52 -0.63
CA ALA A 88 -13.12 4.22 -0.78
C ALA A 88 -14.34 4.28 -1.72
N LYS A 89 -15.24 5.23 -1.48
CA LYS A 89 -16.46 5.39 -2.28
C LYS A 89 -16.18 5.73 -3.75
N LYS A 90 -15.11 6.53 -4.01
CA LYS A 90 -14.77 6.97 -5.37
C LYS A 90 -13.99 5.92 -6.15
N TYR A 91 -13.05 5.23 -5.50
CA TYR A 91 -12.04 4.48 -6.23
C TYR A 91 -12.13 2.96 -6.07
N MET A 92 -12.61 2.41 -4.93
CA MET A 92 -12.76 0.97 -4.77
C MET A 92 -13.66 0.31 -5.84
N PRO A 93 -14.74 0.95 -6.33
CA PRO A 93 -15.53 0.39 -7.44
C PRO A 93 -14.74 0.17 -8.73
N LEU A 94 -13.65 0.93 -8.96
CA LEU A 94 -12.77 0.74 -10.13
C LEU A 94 -12.01 -0.59 -10.09
N LEU A 95 -11.86 -1.18 -8.91
CA LEU A 95 -11.34 -2.54 -8.71
C LEU A 95 -12.44 -3.61 -8.78
N GLY A 96 -13.71 -3.21 -8.77
CA GLY A 96 -14.86 -4.10 -8.61
C GLY A 96 -15.16 -4.42 -7.14
N ILE A 97 -14.66 -3.62 -6.20
CA ILE A 97 -14.91 -3.76 -4.76
C ILE A 97 -16.10 -2.91 -4.38
N THR A 98 -17.09 -3.52 -3.72
CA THR A 98 -18.31 -2.87 -3.20
C THR A 98 -18.23 -2.72 -1.67
N ASP A 99 -19.27 -2.15 -1.07
CA ASP A 99 -19.41 -2.10 0.39
C ASP A 99 -19.74 -3.47 0.98
N GLU A 100 -20.22 -4.41 0.17
CA GLU A 100 -20.45 -5.80 0.58
C GLU A 100 -19.10 -6.53 0.68
N MET A 101 -18.95 -7.31 1.74
CA MET A 101 -17.74 -8.09 2.00
C MET A 101 -17.83 -9.44 1.29
N ASN A 102 -16.75 -9.85 0.64
CA ASN A 102 -16.65 -11.10 -0.09
C ASN A 102 -15.73 -12.09 0.66
N TYR A 103 -16.30 -12.77 1.64
CA TYR A 103 -15.56 -13.76 2.45
C TYR A 103 -15.63 -15.16 1.84
N ASN A 104 -14.50 -15.85 1.72
CA ASN A 104 -14.39 -17.27 1.35
C ASN A 104 -15.24 -17.72 0.14
N PRO A 105 -15.21 -17.03 -1.01
CA PRO A 105 -15.90 -17.47 -2.21
C PRO A 105 -15.32 -18.81 -2.72
N THR A 106 -16.10 -19.52 -3.54
CA THR A 106 -15.60 -20.72 -4.24
C THR A 106 -14.71 -20.32 -5.41
N LEU A 107 -13.44 -20.70 -5.37
CA LEU A 107 -12.39 -20.28 -6.32
C LEU A 107 -11.62 -21.48 -6.87
N ASP A 108 -11.11 -21.32 -8.09
CA ASP A 108 -10.09 -22.25 -8.61
C ASP A 108 -8.71 -21.93 -8.04
N CYS A 109 -8.43 -20.65 -7.76
CA CYS A 109 -7.17 -20.21 -7.14
C CYS A 109 -7.41 -18.99 -6.25
N LEU A 110 -6.76 -18.96 -5.08
CA LEU A 110 -6.61 -17.77 -4.24
C LEU A 110 -5.15 -17.31 -4.31
N VAL A 111 -4.95 -16.05 -4.69
CA VAL A 111 -3.64 -15.39 -4.71
C VAL A 111 -3.62 -14.38 -3.55
N ILE A 112 -2.72 -14.58 -2.61
CA ILE A 112 -2.51 -13.66 -1.48
C ILE A 112 -1.31 -12.75 -1.79
N GLY A 113 -1.53 -11.45 -1.76
CA GLY A 113 -0.54 -10.43 -2.14
C GLY A 113 -1.08 -9.55 -3.27
N SER A 114 -0.27 -8.70 -3.76
CA SER A 114 1.04 -8.24 -3.30
C SER A 114 0.92 -7.43 -1.98
N ASP A 115 1.87 -6.53 -1.75
CA ASP A 115 1.94 -5.64 -0.61
C ASP A 115 2.40 -6.34 0.71
N GLU A 116 2.35 -5.62 1.82
CA GLU A 116 2.78 -6.10 3.14
C GLU A 116 1.74 -7.01 3.81
N VAL A 117 1.14 -7.94 3.05
CA VAL A 117 0.07 -8.86 3.54
C VAL A 117 0.54 -9.75 4.68
N PHE A 118 1.84 -10.03 4.78
CA PHE A 118 2.44 -10.84 5.84
C PHE A 118 2.99 -10.02 7.01
N ASN A 119 2.75 -8.70 7.04
CA ASN A 119 3.22 -7.86 8.12
C ASN A 119 2.43 -8.10 9.42
N CYS A 120 2.98 -8.94 10.31
CA CYS A 120 2.34 -9.33 11.57
C CYS A 120 2.41 -8.26 12.67
N ILE A 121 3.34 -7.29 12.54
CA ILE A 121 3.66 -6.36 13.62
C ILE A 121 3.24 -4.92 13.33
N GLN A 122 2.41 -4.72 12.32
CA GLN A 122 1.88 -3.40 12.02
C GLN A 122 0.88 -2.92 13.09
N LYS A 123 0.90 -1.60 13.35
CA LYS A 123 -0.02 -0.96 14.31
C LYS A 123 -1.36 -0.53 13.69
N ASN A 124 -1.53 -0.65 12.37
CA ASN A 124 -2.73 -0.18 11.68
C ASN A 124 -3.93 -1.10 11.97
N SER A 125 -4.86 -0.62 12.78
CA SER A 125 -6.06 -1.36 13.16
C SER A 125 -7.03 -1.64 12.02
N ASN A 126 -6.89 -0.97 10.87
CA ASN A 126 -7.70 -1.26 9.67
C ASN A 126 -7.19 -2.49 8.89
N VAL A 127 -5.94 -2.88 9.14
CA VAL A 127 -5.33 -4.08 8.57
C VAL A 127 -5.34 -5.20 9.61
N GLY A 128 -4.94 -4.89 10.85
CA GLY A 128 -4.88 -5.83 11.96
C GLY A 128 -3.93 -7.00 11.73
N TYR A 129 -4.14 -8.07 12.48
CA TYR A 129 -3.50 -9.36 12.28
C TYR A 129 -4.56 -10.40 11.93
N SER A 130 -4.44 -11.03 10.77
CA SER A 130 -5.36 -12.05 10.32
C SER A 130 -4.61 -13.24 9.73
N LEU A 131 -4.91 -14.43 10.22
CA LEU A 131 -4.34 -15.67 9.69
C LEU A 131 -4.98 -16.07 8.34
N GLU A 132 -6.06 -15.43 7.94
CA GLU A 132 -6.63 -15.60 6.60
C GLU A 132 -5.68 -15.06 5.52
N LEU A 133 -4.87 -14.05 5.84
CA LEU A 133 -3.77 -13.57 4.99
C LEU A 133 -2.64 -14.61 4.85
N PHE A 134 -2.63 -15.66 5.68
CA PHE A 134 -1.77 -16.82 5.57
C PHE A 134 -2.54 -18.07 5.07
N GLY A 135 -3.71 -17.87 4.44
CA GLY A 135 -4.51 -18.94 3.85
C GLY A 135 -5.36 -19.76 4.82
N ARG A 136 -5.50 -19.36 6.11
CA ARG A 136 -6.41 -20.02 7.04
C ARG A 136 -7.86 -19.95 6.51
N ASN A 137 -8.60 -21.07 6.62
CA ASN A 137 -10.00 -21.21 6.19
C ASN A 137 -10.23 -21.01 4.67
N ASN A 138 -9.17 -20.97 3.85
CA ASN A 138 -9.29 -20.90 2.39
C ASN A 138 -10.02 -22.13 1.83
N ARG A 139 -10.86 -21.92 0.82
CA ARG A 139 -11.64 -22.94 0.09
C ARG A 139 -11.27 -23.04 -1.39
N ALA A 140 -10.26 -22.31 -1.85
CA ALA A 140 -9.79 -22.40 -3.23
C ALA A 140 -9.08 -23.76 -3.48
N LYS A 141 -9.12 -24.24 -4.72
CA LYS A 141 -8.42 -25.47 -5.12
C LYS A 141 -6.90 -25.31 -5.10
N ARG A 142 -6.42 -24.09 -5.33
CA ARG A 142 -5.01 -23.71 -5.29
C ARG A 142 -4.83 -22.47 -4.43
N LEU A 143 -3.72 -22.43 -3.69
CA LEU A 143 -3.36 -21.34 -2.81
C LEU A 143 -1.95 -20.84 -3.14
N LEU A 144 -1.84 -19.63 -3.61
CA LEU A 144 -0.57 -19.02 -4.04
C LEU A 144 -0.34 -17.68 -3.34
N THR A 145 0.92 -17.23 -3.32
CA THR A 145 1.21 -15.82 -3.08
C THR A 145 1.81 -15.17 -4.33
N TYR A 146 1.65 -13.86 -4.44
CA TYR A 146 2.34 -13.06 -5.46
C TYR A 146 3.02 -11.85 -4.80
N ALA A 147 4.36 -11.83 -4.85
CA ALA A 147 5.17 -10.72 -4.36
C ALA A 147 4.76 -10.25 -2.94
N ALA A 148 4.40 -11.20 -2.06
CA ALA A 148 3.98 -10.93 -0.69
C ALA A 148 5.17 -10.45 0.15
N SER A 149 4.90 -9.56 1.13
CA SER A 149 5.96 -9.00 1.97
C SER A 149 5.59 -9.10 3.45
N PHE A 150 6.59 -9.40 4.26
CA PHE A 150 6.53 -9.29 5.72
C PHE A 150 6.75 -7.85 6.21
N GLY A 151 7.05 -6.91 5.30
CA GLY A 151 7.33 -5.52 5.65
C GLY A 151 8.45 -5.42 6.69
N ASN A 152 8.16 -4.77 7.83
CA ASN A 152 9.10 -4.63 8.94
C ASN A 152 9.04 -5.77 9.97
N THR A 153 8.27 -6.83 9.71
CA THR A 153 8.29 -8.06 10.52
C THR A 153 9.57 -8.83 10.25
N THR A 154 10.29 -9.19 11.30
CA THR A 154 11.46 -10.09 11.25
C THR A 154 11.13 -11.42 11.90
N LEU A 155 11.94 -12.46 11.65
CA LEU A 155 11.75 -13.75 12.31
C LEU A 155 11.88 -13.64 13.83
N GLU A 156 12.78 -12.81 14.32
CA GLU A 156 12.95 -12.56 15.77
C GLU A 156 11.67 -11.97 16.38
N LYS A 157 11.03 -11.02 15.68
CA LYS A 157 9.76 -10.46 16.11
C LYS A 157 8.63 -11.51 16.08
N LEU A 158 8.57 -12.36 15.03
CA LEU A 158 7.61 -13.48 15.01
C LEU A 158 7.80 -14.41 16.20
N LYS A 159 9.06 -14.77 16.54
CA LYS A 159 9.36 -15.60 17.71
C LYS A 159 9.01 -14.89 19.01
N LYS A 160 9.37 -13.61 19.17
CA LYS A 160 9.06 -12.79 20.35
C LYS A 160 7.56 -12.75 20.64
N TYR A 161 6.74 -12.63 19.60
CA TYR A 161 5.27 -12.58 19.73
C TYR A 161 4.60 -13.96 19.61
N LYS A 162 5.38 -15.05 19.60
CA LYS A 162 4.90 -16.44 19.51
C LYS A 162 4.00 -16.68 18.27
N LYS A 163 4.39 -16.10 17.13
CA LYS A 163 3.68 -16.20 15.86
C LYS A 163 4.40 -17.08 14.83
N ALA A 164 5.65 -17.44 15.07
CA ALA A 164 6.48 -18.14 14.11
C ALA A 164 5.90 -19.51 13.71
N ASP A 165 5.48 -20.31 14.68
CA ASP A 165 5.01 -21.68 14.43
C ASP A 165 3.69 -21.68 13.65
N GLU A 166 2.69 -20.90 14.09
CA GLU A 166 1.38 -20.85 13.41
C GLU A 166 1.50 -20.28 11.98
N VAL A 167 2.35 -19.29 11.76
CA VAL A 167 2.63 -18.70 10.44
C VAL A 167 3.36 -19.72 9.57
N GLY A 168 4.39 -20.40 10.11
CA GLY A 168 5.13 -21.44 9.41
C GLY A 168 4.27 -22.59 8.93
N GLU A 169 3.39 -23.10 9.80
CA GLU A 169 2.46 -24.18 9.46
C GLU A 169 1.46 -23.78 8.38
N LEU A 170 1.03 -22.53 8.34
CA LEU A 170 0.15 -22.03 7.28
C LEU A 170 0.91 -21.84 5.97
N LEU A 171 2.12 -21.27 5.99
CA LEU A 171 2.95 -21.08 4.79
C LEU A 171 3.29 -22.40 4.08
N LYS A 172 3.48 -23.51 4.83
CA LYS A 172 3.73 -24.83 4.26
C LYS A 172 2.57 -25.35 3.40
N LYS A 173 1.35 -24.83 3.60
CA LYS A 173 0.13 -25.25 2.89
C LYS A 173 -0.04 -24.58 1.53
N PHE A 174 0.77 -23.56 1.22
CA PHE A 174 0.73 -22.92 -0.09
C PHE A 174 1.29 -23.85 -1.17
N ASP A 175 0.64 -23.89 -2.33
CA ASP A 175 1.14 -24.60 -3.52
C ASP A 175 2.42 -23.92 -4.05
N ALA A 176 2.49 -22.59 -3.99
CA ALA A 176 3.69 -21.82 -4.26
C ALA A 176 3.70 -20.52 -3.46
N VAL A 177 4.88 -20.14 -2.97
CA VAL A 177 5.11 -18.89 -2.24
C VAL A 177 6.04 -17.99 -3.04
N SER A 178 5.59 -16.78 -3.31
CA SER A 178 6.42 -15.74 -3.92
C SER A 178 6.43 -14.49 -3.06
N VAL A 179 7.60 -13.88 -2.98
CA VAL A 179 7.88 -12.69 -2.15
C VAL A 179 8.57 -11.62 -2.99
N ARG A 180 8.59 -10.36 -2.50
CA ARG A 180 9.24 -9.26 -3.23
C ARG A 180 10.53 -8.75 -2.61
N ASP A 181 10.89 -9.22 -1.41
CA ASP A 181 12.05 -8.72 -0.68
C ASP A 181 12.82 -9.82 0.05
N ALA A 182 14.11 -9.57 0.30
CA ALA A 182 15.04 -10.54 0.90
C ALA A 182 14.64 -10.93 2.34
N ASN A 183 14.13 -9.98 3.15
CA ASN A 183 13.67 -10.28 4.51
C ASN A 183 12.52 -11.29 4.48
N SER A 184 11.56 -11.08 3.61
CA SER A 184 10.42 -11.99 3.42
C SER A 184 10.87 -13.36 2.95
N GLY A 185 11.82 -13.42 2.02
CA GLY A 185 12.39 -14.67 1.54
C GLY A 185 13.08 -15.46 2.64
N ALA A 186 13.91 -14.81 3.42
CA ALA A 186 14.61 -15.44 4.56
C ALA A 186 13.64 -15.97 5.62
N ILE A 187 12.55 -15.24 5.91
CA ILE A 187 11.51 -15.71 6.85
C ILE A 187 10.81 -16.96 6.31
N VAL A 188 10.36 -16.94 5.05
CA VAL A 188 9.70 -18.10 4.42
C VAL A 188 10.61 -19.32 4.44
N GLU A 189 11.88 -19.18 4.03
CA GLU A 189 12.84 -20.28 4.00
C GLU A 189 13.07 -20.87 5.39
N GLN A 190 13.27 -20.02 6.41
CA GLN A 190 13.50 -20.48 7.78
C GLN A 190 12.27 -21.13 8.42
N LEU A 191 11.04 -20.70 8.09
CA LEU A 191 9.81 -21.26 8.64
C LEU A 191 9.33 -22.51 7.91
N THR A 192 9.65 -22.65 6.62
CA THR A 192 9.10 -23.74 5.79
C THR A 192 10.13 -24.75 5.30
N GLY A 193 11.42 -24.39 5.30
CA GLY A 193 12.50 -25.15 4.66
C GLY A 193 12.46 -25.09 3.12
N LYS A 194 11.62 -24.24 2.53
CA LYS A 194 11.48 -24.09 1.06
C LYS A 194 11.91 -22.68 0.63
N THR A 195 12.70 -22.60 -0.42
CA THR A 195 13.09 -21.31 -1.03
C THR A 195 11.90 -20.73 -1.81
N PRO A 196 11.43 -19.51 -1.49
CA PRO A 196 10.34 -18.87 -2.23
C PRO A 196 10.81 -18.34 -3.58
N VAL A 197 9.87 -18.08 -4.47
CA VAL A 197 10.12 -17.37 -5.72
C VAL A 197 10.17 -15.87 -5.44
N TYR A 198 11.10 -15.16 -6.07
CA TYR A 198 11.16 -13.70 -5.99
C TYR A 198 10.46 -13.08 -7.21
N ASN A 199 9.45 -12.28 -6.98
CA ASN A 199 8.74 -11.52 -8.00
C ASN A 199 8.79 -10.03 -7.71
N LEU A 200 8.79 -9.23 -8.76
CA LEU A 200 8.62 -7.78 -8.63
C LEU A 200 7.20 -7.44 -8.16
N ASP A 201 7.08 -6.28 -7.52
CA ASP A 201 5.76 -5.72 -7.22
C ASP A 201 4.94 -5.58 -8.52
N PRO A 202 3.62 -5.88 -8.51
CA PRO A 202 2.78 -5.79 -9.70
C PRO A 202 2.85 -4.45 -10.43
N VAL A 203 3.09 -3.34 -9.72
CA VAL A 203 3.23 -2.02 -10.34
C VAL A 203 4.46 -1.92 -11.23
N LEU A 204 5.52 -2.69 -10.94
CA LEU A 204 6.71 -2.78 -11.81
C LEU A 204 6.53 -3.76 -12.97
N THR A 205 5.60 -4.70 -12.86
CA THR A 205 5.38 -5.76 -13.85
C THR A 205 4.33 -5.35 -14.89
N TYR A 206 3.26 -4.69 -14.45
CA TYR A 206 2.20 -4.20 -15.34
C TYR A 206 2.62 -2.91 -16.02
N ASP A 207 2.58 -2.86 -17.34
CA ASP A 207 2.97 -1.68 -18.11
C ASP A 207 1.90 -0.59 -18.07
N TYR A 208 1.86 0.13 -16.97
CA TYR A 208 0.92 1.23 -16.77
C TYR A 208 0.99 2.30 -17.85
N MET A 209 2.19 2.57 -18.37
CA MET A 209 2.38 3.69 -19.29
C MET A 209 1.86 3.41 -20.69
N ASN A 210 1.89 2.16 -21.11
CA ASN A 210 1.44 1.76 -22.44
C ASN A 210 0.09 1.01 -22.43
N CYS A 211 -0.24 0.28 -21.36
CA CYS A 211 -1.42 -0.58 -21.30
C CYS A 211 -2.60 0.03 -20.54
N CYS A 212 -2.41 1.13 -19.78
CA CYS A 212 -3.49 1.72 -18.98
C CYS A 212 -4.04 3.02 -19.62
N ASP A 213 -5.17 2.91 -20.29
CA ASP A 213 -5.91 4.03 -20.89
C ASP A 213 -6.55 5.00 -19.86
N LYS A 214 -6.57 4.60 -18.58
CA LYS A 214 -7.14 5.39 -17.48
C LYS A 214 -6.22 6.50 -16.97
N ILE A 215 -4.95 6.52 -17.39
CA ILE A 215 -4.00 7.56 -17.00
C ILE A 215 -4.23 8.80 -17.88
N PRO A 216 -4.74 9.91 -17.33
CA PRO A 216 -5.06 11.08 -18.13
C PRO A 216 -3.81 11.81 -18.62
N GLN A 217 -3.97 12.58 -19.70
CA GLN A 217 -2.99 13.57 -20.09
C GLN A 217 -3.19 14.83 -19.22
N LEU A 218 -2.21 15.12 -18.37
CA LEU A 218 -2.19 16.36 -17.60
C LEU A 218 -1.30 17.39 -18.31
N ARG A 219 -1.80 18.60 -18.42
CA ARG A 219 -0.97 19.77 -18.81
C ARG A 219 -0.47 20.41 -17.52
N ALA A 220 0.84 20.38 -17.33
CA ALA A 220 1.46 21.10 -16.23
C ALA A 220 1.45 22.61 -16.55
N GLU A 221 0.78 23.39 -15.70
CA GLU A 221 0.75 24.86 -15.81
C GLU A 221 2.04 25.48 -15.25
N GLU A 222 2.73 24.76 -14.38
CA GLU A 222 3.96 25.18 -13.71
C GLU A 222 4.89 23.98 -13.46
N ARG A 223 6.17 24.29 -13.24
CA ARG A 223 7.17 23.28 -12.89
C ARG A 223 7.04 22.89 -11.42
N TYR A 224 7.12 21.60 -11.11
CA TYR A 224 6.95 21.11 -9.74
C TYR A 224 7.79 19.88 -9.43
N LEU A 225 8.10 19.72 -8.16
CA LEU A 225 8.52 18.48 -7.57
C LEU A 225 7.34 17.85 -6.79
N ILE A 226 7.26 16.54 -6.82
CA ILE A 226 6.33 15.79 -5.98
C ILE A 226 6.99 15.44 -4.66
N LEU A 227 6.29 15.73 -3.56
CA LEU A 227 6.58 15.17 -2.24
C LEU A 227 5.53 14.08 -1.93
N TYR A 228 5.90 12.83 -2.20
CA TYR A 228 5.03 11.67 -1.95
C TYR A 228 5.40 11.02 -0.63
N ALA A 229 4.74 11.44 0.44
CA ALA A 229 5.03 11.01 1.79
C ALA A 229 3.77 10.95 2.66
N TYR A 230 3.76 10.06 3.66
CA TYR A 230 2.65 10.05 4.62
C TYR A 230 2.68 11.31 5.51
N ALA A 231 1.49 11.78 5.91
CA ALA A 231 1.36 12.91 6.82
C ALA A 231 2.11 12.65 8.14
N GLY A 232 2.84 13.67 8.61
CA GLY A 232 3.59 13.61 9.87
C GLY A 232 4.92 12.85 9.82
N ARG A 233 5.37 12.37 8.67
CA ARG A 233 6.66 11.67 8.54
C ARG A 233 7.83 12.58 8.15
N ILE A 234 7.55 13.69 7.50
CA ILE A 234 8.58 14.68 7.12
C ILE A 234 8.87 15.55 8.33
N SER A 235 10.11 15.56 8.81
CA SER A 235 10.55 16.42 9.91
C SER A 235 10.57 17.89 9.51
N ASN A 236 10.65 18.79 10.49
CA ASN A 236 10.76 20.23 10.20
C ASN A 236 12.03 20.55 9.41
N GLU A 237 13.16 19.93 9.75
CA GLU A 237 14.43 20.10 9.06
C GLU A 237 14.35 19.62 7.60
N GLU A 238 13.76 18.44 7.37
CA GLU A 238 13.52 17.94 6.02
C GLU A 238 12.59 18.86 5.23
N ALA A 239 11.52 19.36 5.84
CA ALA A 239 10.58 20.29 5.21
C ALA A 239 11.26 21.62 4.83
N ASP A 240 12.09 22.17 5.71
CA ASP A 240 12.83 23.40 5.46
C ASP A 240 13.88 23.19 4.34
N TRP A 241 14.57 22.05 4.33
CA TRP A 241 15.48 21.66 3.26
C TRP A 241 14.75 21.51 1.91
N ILE A 242 13.61 20.80 1.87
CA ILE A 242 12.81 20.60 0.66
C ILE A 242 12.33 21.95 0.11
N SER A 243 11.86 22.86 0.98
CA SER A 243 11.45 24.21 0.57
C SER A 243 12.59 25.00 -0.06
N ALA A 244 13.77 24.99 0.57
CA ALA A 244 14.96 25.69 0.08
C ALA A 244 15.43 25.10 -1.26
N TYR A 245 15.43 23.77 -1.38
CA TYR A 245 15.78 23.06 -2.61
C TYR A 245 14.82 23.39 -3.75
N ALA A 246 13.51 23.31 -3.52
CA ALA A 246 12.49 23.63 -4.52
C ALA A 246 12.61 25.09 -5.00
N LYS A 247 12.79 26.02 -4.07
CA LYS A 247 13.00 27.44 -4.39
C LYS A 247 14.25 27.66 -5.26
N LYS A 248 15.37 27.01 -4.93
CA LYS A 248 16.61 27.08 -5.72
C LYS A 248 16.42 26.58 -7.15
N LYS A 249 15.58 25.58 -7.35
CA LYS A 249 15.27 24.95 -8.65
C LYS A 249 14.12 25.65 -9.39
N ASN A 250 13.48 26.64 -8.79
CA ASN A 250 12.24 27.27 -9.27
C ASN A 250 11.12 26.25 -9.52
N LEU A 251 10.90 25.37 -8.52
CA LEU A 251 9.87 24.34 -8.52
C LEU A 251 8.84 24.62 -7.42
N LYS A 252 7.57 24.30 -7.70
CA LYS A 252 6.53 24.19 -6.68
C LYS A 252 6.60 22.83 -5.99
N VAL A 253 6.20 22.77 -4.73
CA VAL A 253 6.12 21.50 -3.98
C VAL A 253 4.68 20.99 -3.97
N TYR A 254 4.42 19.90 -4.68
CA TYR A 254 3.12 19.23 -4.72
C TYR A 254 3.12 18.01 -3.78
N ALA A 255 2.37 18.09 -2.68
CA ALA A 255 2.22 16.98 -1.77
C ALA A 255 1.12 16.03 -2.25
N ILE A 256 1.44 14.73 -2.36
CA ILE A 256 0.51 13.66 -2.74
C ILE A 256 0.55 12.56 -1.67
N GLY A 257 -0.62 12.01 -1.30
CA GLY A 257 -0.74 10.92 -0.32
C GLY A 257 -0.77 11.39 1.13
N GLY A 258 -0.12 12.49 1.47
CA GLY A 258 -0.15 13.11 2.81
C GLY A 258 0.10 14.61 2.74
N ILE A 259 -0.45 15.35 3.72
CA ILE A 259 -0.22 16.80 3.83
C ILE A 259 1.14 17.09 4.45
N GLN A 260 1.80 18.15 3.96
CA GLN A 260 3.15 18.52 4.37
C GLN A 260 3.24 20.03 4.60
N LYS A 261 4.10 20.45 5.58
CA LYS A 261 4.35 21.87 5.93
C LYS A 261 4.89 22.66 4.74
N CYS A 262 5.81 22.05 3.99
CA CYS A 262 6.54 22.68 2.90
C CYS A 262 5.80 22.67 1.54
N ALA A 263 4.58 22.11 1.49
CA ALA A 263 3.86 21.99 0.24
C ALA A 263 3.17 23.31 -0.17
N ASP A 264 3.39 23.74 -1.41
CA ASP A 264 2.61 24.80 -2.04
C ASP A 264 1.17 24.33 -2.33
N ARG A 265 1.01 23.03 -2.67
CA ARG A 265 -0.27 22.43 -3.01
C ARG A 265 -0.39 21.01 -2.45
N PHE A 266 -1.53 20.71 -1.83
CA PHE A 266 -1.96 19.32 -1.62
C PHE A 266 -2.83 18.87 -2.80
N VAL A 267 -2.44 17.78 -3.46
CA VAL A 267 -3.13 17.27 -4.65
C VAL A 267 -4.08 16.13 -4.24
N ASP A 268 -5.40 16.40 -4.32
CA ASP A 268 -6.45 15.40 -4.20
C ASP A 268 -6.78 14.89 -5.61
N CYS A 269 -6.30 13.72 -5.95
CA CYS A 269 -6.44 13.14 -7.29
C CYS A 269 -6.84 11.67 -7.21
N SER A 270 -7.23 11.10 -8.36
CA SER A 270 -7.49 9.66 -8.47
C SER A 270 -6.18 8.85 -8.49
N PRO A 271 -6.23 7.53 -8.22
CA PRO A 271 -5.04 6.68 -8.29
C PRO A 271 -4.34 6.72 -9.66
N PHE A 272 -5.08 6.84 -10.76
CA PHE A 272 -4.49 6.93 -12.09
C PHE A 272 -3.92 8.32 -12.39
N GLU A 273 -4.54 9.37 -11.88
CA GLU A 273 -3.98 10.72 -11.96
C GLU A 273 -2.67 10.87 -11.21
N VAL A 274 -2.46 10.10 -10.12
CA VAL A 274 -1.16 10.08 -9.43
C VAL A 274 -0.04 9.78 -10.41
N LEU A 275 -0.18 8.73 -11.25
CA LEU A 275 0.83 8.38 -12.25
C LEU A 275 1.00 9.47 -13.32
N ALA A 276 -0.09 10.17 -13.67
CA ALA A 276 -0.02 11.31 -14.57
C ALA A 276 0.73 12.49 -13.95
N TYR A 277 0.52 12.79 -12.65
CA TYR A 277 1.30 13.77 -11.93
C TYR A 277 2.78 13.39 -11.86
N PHE A 278 3.08 12.11 -11.53
CA PHE A 278 4.46 11.63 -11.53
C PHE A 278 5.12 11.80 -12.91
N ARG A 279 4.44 11.41 -13.99
CA ARG A 279 4.95 11.52 -15.36
C ARG A 279 5.29 12.95 -15.77
N ASN A 280 4.63 13.96 -15.20
CA ASN A 280 4.83 15.37 -15.53
C ASN A 280 5.70 16.12 -14.51
N ALA A 281 6.11 15.51 -13.41
CA ALA A 281 6.97 16.13 -12.41
C ALA A 281 8.39 16.31 -12.94
N ASP A 282 9.08 17.38 -12.49
CA ASP A 282 10.51 17.52 -12.73
C ASP A 282 11.32 16.53 -11.88
N GLU A 283 10.95 16.37 -10.61
CA GLU A 283 11.62 15.52 -9.63
C GLU A 283 10.61 14.97 -8.61
N VAL A 284 10.98 13.90 -7.90
CA VAL A 284 10.19 13.30 -6.83
C VAL A 284 11.03 13.13 -5.57
N ILE A 285 10.46 13.50 -4.43
CA ILE A 285 10.97 13.14 -3.10
C ILE A 285 9.92 12.27 -2.42
N THR A 286 10.34 11.13 -1.90
CA THR A 286 9.43 10.18 -1.26
C THR A 286 10.05 9.49 -0.05
N ASP A 287 9.24 9.09 0.92
CA ASP A 287 9.62 8.21 2.03
C ASP A 287 8.92 6.85 1.96
N THR A 288 8.37 6.52 0.79
CA THR A 288 7.56 5.32 0.61
C THR A 288 8.10 4.41 -0.49
N PHE A 289 7.85 3.10 -0.34
CA PHE A 289 8.19 2.11 -1.35
C PHE A 289 7.50 2.42 -2.70
N HIS A 290 6.19 2.63 -2.69
CA HIS A 290 5.44 2.89 -3.93
C HIS A 290 5.78 4.23 -4.59
N GLY A 291 6.16 5.26 -3.81
CA GLY A 291 6.64 6.51 -4.39
C GLY A 291 7.92 6.32 -5.22
N SER A 292 8.84 5.46 -4.76
CA SER A 292 10.03 5.09 -5.52
C SER A 292 9.66 4.32 -6.79
N ILE A 293 8.73 3.35 -6.69
CA ILE A 293 8.25 2.56 -7.84
C ILE A 293 7.56 3.44 -8.87
N PHE A 294 6.68 4.35 -8.46
CA PHE A 294 6.00 5.28 -9.37
C PHE A 294 7.00 6.15 -10.12
N SER A 295 8.07 6.59 -9.45
CA SER A 295 9.14 7.36 -10.09
C SER A 295 9.88 6.54 -11.14
N VAL A 296 10.15 5.25 -10.85
CA VAL A 296 10.80 4.34 -11.80
C VAL A 296 9.95 4.14 -13.05
N ILE A 297 8.67 3.76 -12.92
CA ILE A 297 7.80 3.48 -14.07
C ILE A 297 7.45 4.72 -14.91
N THR A 298 7.56 5.91 -14.31
CA THR A 298 7.34 7.20 -15.00
C THR A 298 8.64 7.85 -15.47
N HIS A 299 9.79 7.20 -15.25
CA HIS A 299 11.13 7.68 -15.62
C HIS A 299 11.45 9.07 -15.05
N ARG A 300 11.11 9.31 -13.76
CA ARG A 300 11.40 10.58 -13.09
C ARG A 300 12.59 10.46 -12.15
N PRO A 301 13.48 11.47 -12.13
CA PRO A 301 14.52 11.56 -11.10
C PRO A 301 13.85 11.58 -9.71
N PHE A 302 14.40 10.83 -8.77
CA PHE A 302 13.82 10.77 -7.43
C PHE A 302 14.86 10.60 -6.32
N THR A 303 14.48 11.05 -5.13
CA THR A 303 15.20 10.81 -3.88
C THR A 303 14.30 10.08 -2.89
N THR A 304 14.76 8.96 -2.38
CA THR A 304 14.06 8.22 -1.33
C THR A 304 14.65 8.54 0.03
N LEU A 305 13.82 9.07 0.93
CA LEU A 305 14.16 9.31 2.33
C LEU A 305 14.06 8.00 3.09
N ILE A 306 15.20 7.41 3.42
CA ILE A 306 15.25 6.12 4.13
C ILE A 306 14.81 6.33 5.57
N ARG A 307 13.74 5.66 5.98
CA ARG A 307 13.24 5.69 7.35
C ARG A 307 13.81 4.53 8.15
N LYS A 308 14.40 4.83 9.33
CA LYS A 308 14.73 3.78 10.27
C LYS A 308 13.42 3.13 10.73
N SER A 309 13.30 1.81 10.59
CA SER A 309 12.16 1.11 11.19
C SER A 309 12.23 1.31 12.69
N VAL A 310 11.25 2.00 13.26
CA VAL A 310 11.06 2.04 14.70
C VAL A 310 10.64 0.63 15.10
N GLY A 311 11.55 -0.08 15.77
CA GLY A 311 11.41 -1.46 16.21
C GLY A 311 10.33 -1.65 17.26
#